data_a7ac7cb878569b7eb58546ec3110bbe2
#
_entry.id   a7ac7cb878569b7eb58546ec3110bbe2
#
_cell.length_a   1.000
_cell.length_b   1.000
_cell.length_c   1.000
_cell.angle_alpha   90.00
_cell.angle_beta   90.00
_cell.angle_gamma   90.00
#
_symmetry.space_group_name_H-M   'P 1'
#
loop_
_entity.id
_entity.type
_entity.pdbx_description
1 polymer ?
#
loop_
_entity_poly.entity_id
_entity_poly.type
_entity_poly.pdbx_seq_one_letter_code
_entity_poly.pdbx_strand_id
1 'polypeptide(L)'
;SGKGTAFTLRLPQTLAVTQAVFVQIGETQFAVPVAAVGGVGRISRDRFETEGAVYVYGGEEYVLHDLGLLVGQSAARAEGQPQVPLLLVRAGDLRAAVAVDQVLGNREIVVKPVGPQIASVPGIYGATITGDGRIVVILDVAPLVRRHILQPQLFITDTPAPEERRVPLVMVVDDSLTMRKVTGRVLERHNFEVSVARDGIEALERLE
;
A
#
# COMPACT_ATOMS: atom_id res chain seq x y z
N SER A 1 45.10 17.81 -39.06
CA SER A 1 44.75 16.47 -38.56
C SER A 1 45.79 16.05 -37.53
N GLY A 2 45.37 15.60 -36.35
CA GLY A 2 46.30 15.15 -35.30
C GLY A 2 46.02 15.68 -33.90
N LYS A 3 44.95 16.46 -33.71
CA LYS A 3 44.61 17.05 -32.39
C LYS A 3 43.65 16.25 -31.54
N GLY A 4 43.32 15.01 -31.93
CA GLY A 4 42.39 14.16 -31.20
C GLY A 4 40.94 14.65 -31.25
N THR A 5 40.05 13.96 -30.55
CA THR A 5 38.61 14.27 -30.41
C THR A 5 38.26 14.37 -28.93
N ALA A 6 37.57 15.46 -28.54
CA ALA A 6 37.06 15.63 -27.18
C ALA A 6 35.52 15.46 -27.17
N PHE A 7 35.04 14.62 -26.27
CA PHE A 7 33.60 14.47 -26.02
C PHE A 7 33.27 15.14 -24.69
N THR A 8 32.29 16.06 -24.69
CA THR A 8 31.79 16.69 -23.49
C THR A 8 30.36 16.18 -23.20
N LEU A 9 30.20 15.44 -22.11
CA LEU A 9 28.89 15.00 -21.63
C LEU A 9 28.41 15.93 -20.51
N ARG A 10 27.27 16.55 -20.72
CA ARG A 10 26.56 17.30 -19.66
C ARG A 10 25.40 16.43 -19.16
N LEU A 11 25.56 15.88 -17.96
CA LEU A 11 24.53 15.07 -17.32
C LEU A 11 23.79 15.95 -16.30
N PRO A 12 22.46 16.00 -16.32
CA PRO A 12 21.72 16.67 -15.24
C PRO A 12 21.94 15.88 -13.94
N GLN A 13 22.30 16.58 -12.87
CA GLN A 13 22.43 16.00 -11.53
C GLN A 13 21.06 15.85 -10.85
N THR A 14 20.10 15.19 -11.51
CA THR A 14 18.70 15.08 -11.05
C THR A 14 18.36 13.69 -10.57
N LEU A 15 19.29 12.98 -9.96
CA LEU A 15 18.89 11.88 -9.08
C LEU A 15 18.49 12.53 -7.76
N ALA A 16 17.19 12.63 -7.51
CA ALA A 16 16.66 13.02 -6.21
C ALA A 16 16.92 11.85 -5.25
N VAL A 17 18.15 11.80 -4.73
CA VAL A 17 18.53 10.84 -3.70
C VAL A 17 18.04 11.38 -2.36
N THR A 18 17.32 10.58 -1.60
CA THR A 18 16.85 10.94 -0.26
C THR A 18 16.95 9.74 0.68
N GLN A 19 16.96 10.02 1.96
CA GLN A 19 16.87 8.99 3.00
C GLN A 19 15.41 8.71 3.32
N ALA A 20 15.02 7.46 3.41
CA ALA A 20 13.67 7.05 3.78
C ALA A 20 13.68 5.94 4.82
N VAL A 21 12.70 5.99 5.71
CA VAL A 21 12.36 4.91 6.64
C VAL A 21 11.47 3.93 5.89
N PHE A 22 11.88 2.67 5.84
CA PHE A 22 11.06 1.60 5.30
C PHE A 22 10.19 1.01 6.40
N VAL A 23 8.91 0.86 6.10
CA VAL A 23 7.90 0.29 6.99
C VAL A 23 7.13 -0.80 6.27
N GLN A 24 6.56 -1.72 7.03
CA GLN A 24 5.73 -2.81 6.52
C GLN A 24 4.32 -2.72 7.06
N ILE A 25 3.34 -2.93 6.22
CA ILE A 25 1.92 -3.11 6.51
C ILE A 25 1.46 -4.38 5.80
N GLY A 26 1.10 -5.40 6.53
CA GLY A 26 0.84 -6.73 5.96
C GLY A 26 2.04 -7.24 5.16
N GLU A 27 1.83 -7.56 3.91
CA GLU A 27 2.89 -7.99 2.99
C GLU A 27 3.50 -6.83 2.18
N THR A 28 2.96 -5.61 2.31
CA THR A 28 3.37 -4.46 1.50
C THR A 28 4.39 -3.61 2.24
N GLN A 29 5.44 -3.21 1.52
CA GLN A 29 6.44 -2.27 2.02
C GLN A 29 6.16 -0.87 1.48
N PHE A 30 6.34 0.11 2.36
CA PHE A 30 6.29 1.53 2.04
C PHE A 30 7.57 2.21 2.49
N ALA A 31 7.86 3.36 1.90
CA ALA A 31 8.97 4.22 2.31
C ALA A 31 8.43 5.59 2.72
N VAL A 32 8.94 6.15 3.80
CA VAL A 32 8.59 7.51 4.26
C VAL A 32 9.86 8.33 4.34
N PRO A 33 9.92 9.51 3.68
CA PRO A 33 11.11 10.36 3.72
C PRO A 33 11.50 10.72 5.15
N VAL A 34 12.78 10.56 5.50
CA VAL A 34 13.29 10.85 6.86
C VAL A 34 12.99 12.30 7.25
N ALA A 35 12.97 13.24 6.30
CA ALA A 35 12.65 14.64 6.56
C ALA A 35 11.26 14.86 7.19
N ALA A 36 10.31 13.94 6.97
CA ALA A 36 8.97 13.98 7.56
C ALA A 36 8.88 13.21 8.89
N VAL A 37 9.93 12.46 9.26
CA VAL A 37 9.95 11.58 10.43
C VAL A 37 10.68 12.25 11.58
N GLY A 38 9.96 12.52 12.67
CA GLY A 38 10.52 13.08 13.91
C GLY A 38 11.17 12.02 14.81
N GLY A 39 10.88 10.74 14.59
CA GLY A 39 11.40 9.64 15.38
C GLY A 39 10.63 8.34 15.19
N VAL A 40 11.05 7.30 15.88
CA VAL A 40 10.39 6.00 15.95
C VAL A 40 10.10 5.70 17.41
N GLY A 41 8.87 5.28 17.71
CA GLY A 41 8.44 4.93 19.05
C GLY A 41 7.85 3.53 19.11
N ARG A 42 7.40 3.15 20.30
CA ARG A 42 6.61 1.93 20.54
C ARG A 42 5.58 2.21 21.61
N ILE A 43 4.40 1.66 21.47
CA ILE A 43 3.33 1.76 22.44
C ILE A 43 2.80 0.35 22.74
N SER A 44 2.34 0.12 23.99
CA SER A 44 1.64 -1.13 24.30
C SER A 44 0.34 -1.23 23.50
N ARG A 45 -0.01 -2.43 23.08
CA ARG A 45 -1.24 -2.67 22.29
C ARG A 45 -2.47 -2.16 23.01
N ASP A 46 -2.63 -2.48 24.28
CA ASP A 46 -3.78 -2.07 25.09
C ASP A 46 -3.97 -0.53 25.10
N ARG A 47 -2.85 0.19 25.14
CA ARG A 47 -2.89 1.66 25.09
C ARG A 47 -3.17 2.19 23.70
N PHE A 48 -2.68 1.53 22.66
CA PHE A 48 -2.96 1.90 21.27
C PHE A 48 -4.44 1.74 20.93
N GLU A 49 -5.08 0.68 21.44
CA GLU A 49 -6.49 0.37 21.23
C GLU A 49 -7.44 1.25 22.06
N THR A 50 -6.90 2.07 22.98
CA THR A 50 -7.71 3.00 23.76
C THR A 50 -8.11 4.20 22.92
N GLU A 51 -9.40 4.46 22.79
CA GLU A 51 -9.93 5.59 22.03
C GLU A 51 -9.40 6.92 22.57
N GLY A 52 -8.93 7.79 21.66
CA GLY A 52 -8.38 9.09 22.02
C GLY A 52 -6.98 9.04 22.67
N ALA A 53 -6.30 7.89 22.67
CA ALA A 53 -4.95 7.78 23.19
C ALA A 53 -3.97 8.65 22.40
N VAL A 54 -3.01 9.24 23.13
CA VAL A 54 -1.91 10.02 22.57
C VAL A 54 -0.58 9.38 22.93
N TYR A 55 0.41 9.56 22.08
CA TYR A 55 1.79 9.18 22.35
C TYR A 55 2.61 10.42 22.70
N VAL A 56 3.27 10.43 23.86
CA VAL A 56 4.09 11.55 24.30
C VAL A 56 5.55 11.28 23.96
N TYR A 57 6.16 12.17 23.21
CA TYR A 57 7.57 12.09 22.85
C TYR A 57 8.23 13.48 22.86
N GLY A 58 9.34 13.61 23.58
CA GLY A 58 10.05 14.89 23.71
C GLY A 58 9.22 16.01 24.35
N GLY A 59 8.20 15.67 25.16
CA GLY A 59 7.29 16.64 25.77
C GLY A 59 6.16 17.11 24.86
N GLU A 60 6.05 16.58 23.64
CA GLU A 60 4.97 16.86 22.70
C GLU A 60 4.02 15.67 22.60
N GLU A 61 2.74 15.96 22.38
CA GLU A 61 1.69 14.95 22.19
C GLU A 61 1.49 14.66 20.71
N TYR A 62 1.45 13.39 20.36
CA TYR A 62 1.21 12.88 19.02
C TYR A 62 -0.09 12.09 19.01
N VAL A 63 -1.03 12.49 18.16
CA VAL A 63 -2.27 11.75 17.96
C VAL A 63 -1.97 10.43 17.25
N LEU A 64 -2.56 9.35 17.78
CA LEU A 64 -2.37 8.01 17.21
C LEU A 64 -3.23 7.79 15.97
N HIS A 65 -2.62 7.25 14.94
CA HIS A 65 -3.26 6.81 13.71
C HIS A 65 -2.72 5.45 13.30
N ASP A 66 -3.44 4.76 12.42
CA ASP A 66 -3.02 3.49 11.84
C ASP A 66 -2.65 3.71 10.37
N LEU A 67 -1.40 3.43 9.99
CA LEU A 67 -0.94 3.64 8.61
C LEU A 67 -1.66 2.71 7.64
N GLY A 68 -1.97 1.48 8.03
CA GLY A 68 -2.70 0.54 7.19
C GLY A 68 -4.06 1.11 6.78
N LEU A 69 -4.81 1.64 7.75
CA LEU A 69 -6.09 2.29 7.48
C LEU A 69 -5.92 3.55 6.61
N LEU A 70 -4.90 4.37 6.88
CA LEU A 70 -4.63 5.58 6.10
C LEU A 70 -4.33 5.32 4.63
N VAL A 71 -3.73 4.16 4.30
CA VAL A 71 -3.45 3.74 2.92
C VAL A 71 -4.52 2.83 2.32
N GLY A 72 -5.64 2.63 3.02
CA GLY A 72 -6.75 1.80 2.55
C GLY A 72 -6.47 0.30 2.59
N GLN A 73 -5.59 -0.13 3.48
CA GLN A 73 -5.31 -1.54 3.78
C GLN A 73 -5.92 -1.96 5.13
N SER A 74 -5.73 -3.20 5.50
CA SER A 74 -6.08 -3.67 6.86
C SER A 74 -5.27 -2.90 7.90
N ALA A 75 -5.86 -2.71 9.08
CA ALA A 75 -5.17 -2.08 10.21
C ALA A 75 -3.85 -2.80 10.50
N ALA A 76 -2.84 -2.01 10.90
CA ALA A 76 -1.54 -2.52 11.28
C ALA A 76 -1.70 -3.50 12.45
N ARG A 77 -1.39 -4.77 12.20
CA ARG A 77 -1.69 -5.81 13.19
C ARG A 77 -0.50 -6.21 14.02
N ALA A 78 0.74 -5.85 13.71
CA ALA A 78 1.92 -6.28 14.47
C ALA A 78 1.65 -7.59 15.27
N GLU A 79 1.18 -8.65 14.54
CA GLU A 79 0.60 -9.84 15.14
C GLU A 79 1.58 -10.51 16.11
N GLY A 80 1.10 -10.85 17.31
CA GLY A 80 1.90 -11.49 18.34
C GLY A 80 2.89 -10.59 19.07
N GLN A 81 2.97 -9.30 18.75
CA GLN A 81 3.85 -8.36 19.46
C GLN A 81 3.05 -7.60 20.53
N PRO A 82 3.54 -7.54 21.78
CA PRO A 82 2.89 -6.80 22.85
C PRO A 82 3.02 -5.28 22.67
N GLN A 83 3.89 -4.84 21.77
CA GLN A 83 4.15 -3.43 21.47
C GLN A 83 3.94 -3.17 19.97
N VAL A 84 3.25 -2.08 19.68
CA VAL A 84 3.00 -1.58 18.32
C VAL A 84 4.10 -0.57 17.97
N PRO A 85 4.85 -0.76 16.88
CA PRO A 85 5.81 0.23 16.39
C PRO A 85 5.10 1.47 15.86
N LEU A 86 5.63 2.65 16.18
CA LEU A 86 5.12 3.95 15.77
C LEU A 86 6.15 4.72 14.96
N LEU A 87 5.73 5.33 13.88
CA LEU A 87 6.47 6.33 13.15
C LEU A 87 5.93 7.71 13.54
N LEU A 88 6.79 8.57 14.12
CA LEU A 88 6.40 9.92 14.54
C LEU A 88 6.55 10.87 13.35
N VAL A 89 5.45 11.46 12.92
CA VAL A 89 5.39 12.36 11.75
C VAL A 89 5.17 13.79 12.21
N ARG A 90 5.96 14.70 11.63
CA ARG A 90 5.87 16.14 11.88
C ARG A 90 5.77 16.89 10.56
N ALA A 91 4.74 17.73 10.44
CA ALA A 91 4.55 18.57 9.26
C ALA A 91 3.87 19.89 9.64
N GLY A 92 4.68 20.89 9.90
CA GLY A 92 4.23 22.16 10.48
C GLY A 92 3.75 21.94 11.92
N ASP A 93 2.49 22.24 12.17
CA ASP A 93 1.78 22.05 13.45
C ASP A 93 1.24 20.62 13.64
N LEU A 94 1.20 19.80 12.59
CA LEU A 94 0.76 18.42 12.67
C LEU A 94 1.76 17.57 13.46
N ARG A 95 1.25 16.86 14.48
CA ARG A 95 1.94 15.85 15.28
C ARG A 95 1.14 14.57 15.22
N ALA A 96 1.63 13.57 14.52
CA ALA A 96 0.94 12.28 14.37
C ALA A 96 1.90 11.13 14.65
N ALA A 97 1.44 10.13 15.40
CA ALA A 97 2.13 8.88 15.59
C ALA A 97 1.38 7.79 14.82
N VAL A 98 1.97 7.30 13.74
CA VAL A 98 1.32 6.31 12.88
C VAL A 98 1.84 4.91 13.19
N ALA A 99 0.91 4.00 13.52
CA ALA A 99 1.21 2.61 13.76
C ALA A 99 1.54 1.88 12.46
N VAL A 100 2.54 1.01 12.53
CA VAL A 100 2.99 0.15 11.44
C VAL A 100 3.21 -1.26 11.99
N ASP A 101 3.20 -2.28 11.13
CA ASP A 101 3.50 -3.64 11.57
C ASP A 101 4.98 -3.78 11.94
N GLN A 102 5.85 -3.20 11.12
CA GLN A 102 7.29 -3.25 11.36
C GLN A 102 8.00 -2.04 10.76
N VAL A 103 9.04 -1.56 11.46
CA VAL A 103 10.01 -0.60 10.94
C VAL A 103 11.23 -1.38 10.47
N LEU A 104 11.50 -1.36 9.16
CA LEU A 104 12.57 -2.14 8.53
C LEU A 104 13.92 -1.39 8.54
N GLY A 105 13.93 -0.11 8.91
CA GLY A 105 15.11 0.74 9.00
C GLY A 105 15.21 1.82 7.93
N ASN A 106 16.32 2.57 7.97
CA ASN A 106 16.58 3.66 7.03
C ASN A 106 17.40 3.17 5.85
N ARG A 107 17.07 3.67 4.66
CA ARG A 107 17.82 3.41 3.44
C ARG A 107 17.88 4.68 2.58
N GLU A 108 18.95 4.81 1.84
CA GLU A 108 19.07 5.78 0.77
C GLU A 108 18.30 5.26 -0.46
N ILE A 109 17.48 6.11 -1.04
CA ILE A 109 16.61 5.77 -2.17
C ILE A 109 16.70 6.83 -3.27
N VAL A 110 16.49 6.39 -4.51
CA VAL A 110 16.28 7.27 -5.65
C VAL A 110 14.79 7.45 -5.84
N VAL A 111 14.32 8.68 -5.68
CA VAL A 111 12.90 9.01 -5.89
C VAL A 111 12.62 9.10 -7.38
N LYS A 112 11.67 8.30 -7.84
CA LYS A 112 11.12 8.36 -9.20
C LYS A 112 9.73 8.97 -9.13
N PRO A 113 9.43 10.00 -9.93
CA PRO A 113 8.08 10.54 -10.00
C PRO A 113 7.12 9.49 -10.54
N VAL A 114 5.92 9.46 -9.98
CA VAL A 114 4.82 8.63 -10.50
C VAL A 114 4.11 9.35 -11.65
N GLY A 115 3.49 8.58 -12.54
CA GLY A 115 2.72 9.14 -13.65
C GLY A 115 1.53 10.00 -13.18
N PRO A 116 1.00 10.86 -14.07
CA PRO A 116 -0.06 11.82 -13.72
C PRO A 116 -1.33 11.14 -13.17
N GLN A 117 -1.56 9.88 -13.52
CA GLN A 117 -2.70 9.10 -13.04
C GLN A 117 -2.63 8.83 -11.54
N ILE A 118 -1.43 8.71 -10.99
CA ILE A 118 -1.18 8.38 -9.59
C ILE A 118 -0.77 9.64 -8.80
N ALA A 119 -0.14 10.62 -9.45
CA ALA A 119 0.33 11.85 -8.81
C ALA A 119 -0.80 12.66 -8.14
N SER A 120 -2.07 12.47 -8.56
CA SER A 120 -3.23 13.09 -7.95
C SER A 120 -3.73 12.38 -6.68
N VAL A 121 -3.22 11.18 -6.36
CA VAL A 121 -3.61 10.43 -5.16
C VAL A 121 -2.94 11.05 -3.95
N PRO A 122 -3.72 11.59 -2.98
CA PRO A 122 -3.15 12.19 -1.78
C PRO A 122 -2.27 11.21 -1.01
N GLY A 123 -1.12 11.69 -0.55
CA GLY A 123 -0.19 10.90 0.24
C GLY A 123 0.79 10.05 -0.56
N ILE A 124 0.75 10.06 -1.90
CA ILE A 124 1.79 9.47 -2.71
C ILE A 124 2.82 10.54 -3.09
N TYR A 125 4.05 10.37 -2.62
CA TYR A 125 5.17 11.26 -2.94
C TYR A 125 5.93 10.82 -4.20
N GLY A 126 5.99 9.51 -4.45
CA GLY A 126 6.73 8.93 -5.55
C GLY A 126 6.87 7.42 -5.40
N ALA A 127 7.82 6.85 -6.11
CA ALA A 127 8.19 5.46 -5.98
C ALA A 127 9.71 5.29 -6.02
N THR A 128 10.20 4.19 -5.49
CA THR A 128 11.60 3.77 -5.63
C THR A 128 11.67 2.30 -6.06
N ILE A 129 12.81 1.92 -6.60
CA ILE A 129 13.10 0.53 -6.93
C ILE A 129 14.21 0.07 -5.99
N THR A 130 13.94 -0.97 -5.23
CA THR A 130 14.91 -1.57 -4.31
C THR A 130 15.93 -2.43 -5.06
N GLY A 131 17.03 -2.78 -4.41
CA GLY A 131 18.11 -3.55 -5.04
C GLY A 131 17.69 -4.95 -5.54
N ASP A 132 16.59 -5.50 -5.02
CA ASP A 132 15.95 -6.75 -5.46
C ASP A 132 14.93 -6.55 -6.60
N GLY A 133 14.83 -5.33 -7.14
CA GLY A 133 13.94 -4.98 -8.25
C GLY A 133 12.48 -4.70 -7.88
N ARG A 134 12.12 -4.71 -6.60
CA ARG A 134 10.76 -4.40 -6.16
C ARG A 134 10.48 -2.91 -6.21
N ILE A 135 9.26 -2.56 -6.61
CA ILE A 135 8.78 -1.18 -6.56
C ILE A 135 8.18 -0.93 -5.16
N VAL A 136 8.67 0.11 -4.52
CA VAL A 136 8.17 0.56 -3.21
C VAL A 136 7.60 1.96 -3.35
N VAL A 137 6.37 2.15 -2.90
CA VAL A 137 5.70 3.46 -2.90
C VAL A 137 6.27 4.31 -1.77
N ILE A 138 6.57 5.57 -2.10
CA ILE A 138 7.03 6.57 -1.15
C ILE A 138 5.82 7.38 -0.71
N LEU A 139 5.56 7.40 0.59
CA LEU A 139 4.40 8.07 1.18
C LEU A 139 4.77 9.45 1.75
N ASP A 140 3.92 10.43 1.49
CA ASP A 140 3.78 11.61 2.34
C ASP A 140 2.63 11.36 3.31
N VAL A 141 2.97 11.09 4.57
CA VAL A 141 1.99 10.69 5.58
C VAL A 141 1.14 11.86 6.06
N ALA A 142 1.65 13.10 5.99
CA ALA A 142 0.93 14.26 6.51
C ALA A 142 -0.40 14.55 5.78
N PRO A 143 -0.49 14.51 4.44
CA PRO A 143 -1.77 14.61 3.73
C PRO A 143 -2.74 13.47 4.05
N LEU A 144 -2.24 12.26 4.27
CA LEU A 144 -3.07 11.12 4.65
C LEU A 144 -3.74 11.34 6.00
N VAL A 145 -2.96 11.75 7.01
CA VAL A 145 -3.47 12.07 8.35
C VAL A 145 -4.47 13.22 8.30
N ARG A 146 -4.15 14.31 7.59
CA ARG A 146 -5.07 15.45 7.45
C ARG A 146 -6.39 15.05 6.80
N ARG A 147 -6.34 14.23 5.76
CA ARG A 147 -7.54 13.70 5.11
C ARG A 147 -8.36 12.84 6.07
N HIS A 148 -7.72 12.00 6.87
CA HIS A 148 -8.38 11.16 7.86
C HIS A 148 -9.09 12.01 8.93
N ILE A 149 -8.45 13.07 9.42
CA ILE A 149 -9.05 14.00 10.40
C ILE A 149 -10.27 14.72 9.81
N LEU A 150 -10.20 15.15 8.53
CA LEU A 150 -11.27 15.90 7.89
C LEU A 150 -12.43 15.02 7.42
N GLN A 151 -12.18 13.77 7.06
CA GLN A 151 -13.15 12.83 6.49
C GLN A 151 -12.99 11.43 7.09
N PRO A 152 -13.24 11.24 8.40
CA PRO A 152 -13.04 9.94 9.04
C PRO A 152 -13.88 8.83 8.41
N GLN A 153 -15.05 9.15 7.87
CA GLN A 153 -15.99 8.20 7.27
C GLN A 153 -15.45 7.47 6.02
N LEU A 154 -14.46 8.06 5.31
CA LEU A 154 -13.84 7.39 4.14
C LEU A 154 -12.87 6.28 4.54
N PHE A 155 -12.51 6.20 5.80
CA PHE A 155 -11.55 5.25 6.36
C PHE A 155 -12.20 4.24 7.31
N ILE A 156 -13.52 4.37 7.56
CA ILE A 156 -14.31 3.28 8.09
C ILE A 156 -14.42 2.28 6.93
N THR A 157 -13.38 1.52 6.71
CA THR A 157 -13.59 0.22 6.13
C THR A 157 -14.41 -0.54 7.17
N ASP A 158 -15.73 -0.68 6.95
CA ASP A 158 -16.32 -1.97 7.24
C ASP A 158 -15.27 -2.96 6.71
N THR A 159 -14.52 -3.58 7.61
CA THR A 159 -13.70 -4.72 7.25
C THR A 159 -14.72 -5.70 6.66
N PRO A 160 -14.78 -5.89 5.34
CA PRO A 160 -15.44 -7.08 4.86
C PRO A 160 -14.71 -8.17 5.64
N ALA A 161 -15.43 -8.95 6.40
CA ALA A 161 -14.94 -10.21 6.94
C ALA A 161 -14.13 -10.84 5.81
N PRO A 162 -12.92 -11.41 6.07
CA PRO A 162 -12.04 -11.86 5.01
C PRO A 162 -12.94 -12.53 3.98
N GLU A 163 -13.13 -11.87 2.85
CA GLU A 163 -13.84 -12.49 1.76
C GLU A 163 -13.06 -13.77 1.55
N GLU A 164 -13.64 -14.87 2.00
CA GLU A 164 -13.27 -16.17 1.47
C GLU A 164 -13.10 -15.88 -0.01
N ARG A 165 -11.89 -16.00 -0.53
CA ARG A 165 -11.60 -15.72 -1.94
C ARG A 165 -12.57 -16.58 -2.72
N ARG A 166 -13.76 -16.02 -2.99
CA ARG A 166 -14.76 -16.70 -3.80
C ARG A 166 -14.08 -16.84 -5.13
N VAL A 167 -13.76 -18.08 -5.45
CA VAL A 167 -13.22 -18.41 -6.76
C VAL A 167 -14.23 -17.81 -7.75
N PRO A 168 -13.80 -16.91 -8.67
CA PRO A 168 -14.74 -16.27 -9.56
C PRO A 168 -15.46 -17.34 -10.38
N LEU A 169 -16.80 -17.31 -10.36
CA LEU A 169 -17.62 -18.21 -11.15
C LEU A 169 -17.71 -17.70 -12.59
N VAL A 170 -17.34 -18.52 -13.53
CA VAL A 170 -17.41 -18.22 -14.97
C VAL A 170 -18.37 -19.20 -15.65
N MET A 171 -19.33 -18.67 -16.39
CA MET A 171 -20.22 -19.49 -17.20
C MET A 171 -19.72 -19.60 -18.64
N VAL A 172 -19.57 -20.82 -19.13
CA VAL A 172 -19.19 -21.12 -20.51
C VAL A 172 -20.42 -21.57 -21.28
N VAL A 173 -20.86 -20.77 -22.24
CA VAL A 173 -22.02 -21.07 -23.09
C VAL A 173 -21.55 -21.37 -24.51
N ASP A 174 -21.76 -22.59 -24.98
CA ASP A 174 -21.37 -23.02 -26.31
C ASP A 174 -22.21 -24.27 -26.72
N ASP A 175 -22.61 -24.42 -27.94
CA ASP A 175 -23.38 -25.56 -28.43
C ASP A 175 -22.52 -26.81 -28.58
N SER A 176 -21.20 -26.66 -28.77
CA SER A 176 -20.25 -27.76 -28.87
C SER A 176 -19.85 -28.30 -27.52
N LEU A 177 -20.18 -29.56 -27.25
CA LEU A 177 -19.75 -30.25 -26.01
C LEU A 177 -18.23 -30.27 -25.84
N THR A 178 -17.50 -30.36 -26.94
CA THR A 178 -16.03 -30.39 -26.93
C THR A 178 -15.47 -29.04 -26.51
N MET A 179 -15.98 -27.96 -27.08
CA MET A 179 -15.54 -26.59 -26.73
C MET A 179 -15.87 -26.27 -25.29
N ARG A 180 -17.07 -26.57 -24.79
CA ARG A 180 -17.42 -26.40 -23.37
C ARG A 180 -16.44 -27.11 -22.47
N LYS A 181 -16.10 -28.38 -22.74
CA LYS A 181 -15.16 -29.16 -21.91
C LYS A 181 -13.74 -28.63 -21.97
N VAL A 182 -13.26 -28.21 -23.15
CA VAL A 182 -11.89 -27.68 -23.29
C VAL A 182 -11.77 -26.34 -22.59
N THR A 183 -12.70 -25.41 -22.86
CA THR A 183 -12.69 -24.08 -22.22
C THR A 183 -12.88 -24.18 -20.71
N GLY A 184 -13.79 -25.03 -20.23
CA GLY A 184 -13.99 -25.24 -18.81
C GLY A 184 -12.70 -25.70 -18.11
N ARG A 185 -12.01 -26.72 -18.66
CA ARG A 185 -10.74 -27.21 -18.07
C ARG A 185 -9.63 -26.15 -18.06
N VAL A 186 -9.60 -25.28 -19.08
CA VAL A 186 -8.62 -24.18 -19.10
C VAL A 186 -8.90 -23.19 -17.97
N LEU A 187 -10.15 -22.82 -17.78
CA LEU A 187 -10.58 -21.91 -16.73
C LEU A 187 -10.36 -22.49 -15.32
N GLU A 188 -10.72 -23.77 -15.11
CA GLU A 188 -10.45 -24.48 -13.84
C GLU A 188 -8.95 -24.49 -13.47
N ARG A 189 -8.06 -24.67 -14.47
CA ARG A 189 -6.61 -24.59 -14.26
C ARG A 189 -6.13 -23.19 -13.86
N HIS A 190 -6.88 -22.15 -14.21
CA HIS A 190 -6.61 -20.78 -13.85
C HIS A 190 -7.38 -20.34 -12.58
N ASN A 191 -7.85 -21.30 -11.80
CA ASN A 191 -8.50 -21.08 -10.52
C ASN A 191 -9.83 -20.33 -10.62
N PHE A 192 -10.62 -20.63 -11.68
CA PHE A 192 -12.02 -20.24 -11.81
C PHE A 192 -12.94 -21.41 -11.48
N GLU A 193 -14.07 -21.13 -10.85
CA GLU A 193 -15.18 -22.07 -10.79
C GLU A 193 -15.97 -21.97 -12.10
N VAL A 194 -16.31 -23.13 -12.72
CA VAL A 194 -16.88 -23.14 -14.05
C VAL A 194 -18.28 -23.75 -14.05
N SER A 195 -19.27 -22.96 -14.50
CA SER A 195 -20.59 -23.43 -14.89
C SER A 195 -20.66 -23.56 -16.41
N VAL A 196 -21.36 -24.53 -16.92
CA VAL A 196 -21.47 -24.75 -18.37
C VAL A 196 -22.94 -24.78 -18.83
N ALA A 197 -23.25 -24.16 -19.96
CA ALA A 197 -24.56 -24.23 -20.58
C ALA A 197 -24.42 -24.49 -22.09
N ARG A 198 -25.37 -25.21 -22.67
CA ARG A 198 -25.35 -25.56 -24.09
C ARG A 198 -25.88 -24.44 -24.98
N ASP A 199 -26.72 -23.59 -24.42
CA ASP A 199 -27.35 -22.46 -25.13
C ASP A 199 -27.72 -21.33 -24.17
N GLY A 200 -28.21 -20.22 -24.71
CA GLY A 200 -28.59 -19.05 -23.97
C GLY A 200 -29.78 -19.25 -23.03
N ILE A 201 -30.68 -20.18 -23.37
CA ILE A 201 -31.86 -20.48 -22.53
C ILE A 201 -31.40 -21.21 -21.26
N GLU A 202 -30.60 -22.28 -21.41
CA GLU A 202 -30.03 -23.01 -20.30
C GLU A 202 -29.11 -22.10 -19.41
N ALA A 203 -28.42 -21.15 -20.06
CA ALA A 203 -27.61 -20.19 -19.34
C ALA A 203 -28.44 -19.27 -18.42
N LEU A 204 -29.56 -18.78 -18.93
CA LEU A 204 -30.47 -17.93 -18.13
C LEU A 204 -31.12 -18.70 -16.97
N GLU A 205 -31.54 -19.95 -17.23
CA GLU A 205 -32.11 -20.82 -16.18
C GLU A 205 -31.12 -21.12 -15.03
N ARG A 206 -29.82 -21.05 -15.30
CA ARG A 206 -28.76 -21.29 -14.29
C ARG A 206 -28.32 -20.03 -13.55
N LEU A 207 -28.75 -18.86 -14.00
CA LEU A 207 -28.47 -17.55 -13.36
C LEU A 207 -29.58 -17.14 -12.39
N GLU A 208 -30.74 -17.79 -12.41
CA GLU A 208 -31.83 -17.66 -11.44
C GLU A 208 -31.56 -18.53 -10.20
#